data_cebce5b5a453d93de9807ebe08a37d7e
#
_entry.id   cebce5b5a453d93de9807ebe08a37d7e
#
_cell.length_a   1.000
_cell.length_b   1.000
_cell.length_c   1.000
_cell.angle_alpha   90.00
_cell.angle_beta   90.00
_cell.angle_gamma   90.00
#
_symmetry.space_group_name_H-M   'P 1'
#
loop_
_entity.id
_entity.type
_entity.pdbx_description
1 polymer ?
#
loop_
_entity_poly.entity_id
_entity_poly.type
_entity_poly.pdbx_seq_one_letter_code
_entity_poly.pdbx_strand_id
1 'polypeptide(L)'
;MIRKFIIISVFLPNILFAQIQNSSYNSLNLNNSSRVLSMGGDVISIVDNDVSLAFQAPSLLNKEMNRQMSFNFVDYVSDINFISFHYAQKIFNNLMIFSGLDAINYGEFIGSDATGNSTSVFTANQQIFTLGTAKQLSDKFTIGTNIKLLNSQLESYHSLSLSSNVSTTYFNKENNLAATLLFKNMGKPIKSYTSTSENLPFEIQLGLSKSLQHLPFRYSLVLHHLNVYDISNDYNLNTIYDLTTNTIIIKKETVAKKMLRHVILGGELNPFRKSLYLRAGFNFQRREDLKLSSSFSMSGFSWGMGFSVKKIQINYSRSALHSSSVLNSFSLITNLSNFGL
;
A
#
# COMPACT_ATOMS: atom_id res chain seq x y z
N MET A 1 -35.57 7.12 -37.41
CA MET A 1 -34.40 7.21 -36.52
C MET A 1 -34.84 7.12 -35.05
N ILE A 2 -34.87 5.95 -34.48
CA ILE A 2 -35.31 5.73 -33.10
C ILE A 2 -34.03 5.63 -32.24
N ARG A 3 -33.78 6.66 -31.42
CA ARG A 3 -32.68 6.67 -30.42
C ARG A 3 -33.07 5.69 -29.29
N LYS A 4 -32.36 4.58 -29.21
CA LYS A 4 -32.44 3.69 -28.05
C LYS A 4 -31.71 4.35 -26.89
N PHE A 5 -32.46 4.87 -25.94
CA PHE A 5 -31.95 5.22 -24.61
C PHE A 5 -31.72 3.90 -23.84
N ILE A 6 -30.47 3.56 -23.60
CA ILE A 6 -30.09 2.50 -22.65
C ILE A 6 -30.14 3.13 -21.26
N ILE A 7 -31.18 2.79 -20.50
CA ILE A 7 -31.28 3.11 -19.08
C ILE A 7 -30.31 2.17 -18.37
N ILE A 8 -29.14 2.68 -18.02
CA ILE A 8 -28.24 2.00 -17.07
C ILE A 8 -28.86 2.20 -15.70
N SER A 9 -29.59 1.18 -15.23
CA SER A 9 -30.02 1.08 -13.85
C SER A 9 -28.77 0.92 -12.98
N VAL A 10 -28.34 2.00 -12.35
CA VAL A 10 -27.29 2.00 -11.34
C VAL A 10 -27.85 1.27 -10.11
N PHE A 11 -27.52 0.01 -9.96
CA PHE A 11 -27.64 -0.69 -8.70
C PHE A 11 -26.69 0.03 -7.73
N LEU A 12 -27.22 0.92 -6.92
CA LEU A 12 -26.55 1.40 -5.72
C LEU A 12 -26.57 0.25 -4.71
N PRO A 13 -25.45 -0.44 -4.46
CA PRO A 13 -25.38 -1.34 -3.32
C PRO A 13 -25.56 -0.47 -2.08
N ASN A 14 -26.40 -0.90 -1.15
CA ASN A 14 -26.43 -0.33 0.19
C ASN A 14 -25.00 -0.29 0.71
N ILE A 15 -24.44 0.90 0.78
CA ILE A 15 -23.13 1.13 1.40
C ILE A 15 -23.38 0.93 2.90
N LEU A 16 -23.22 -0.31 3.34
CA LEU A 16 -23.07 -0.63 4.74
C LEU A 16 -21.80 0.14 5.17
N PHE A 17 -21.96 1.10 6.05
CA PHE A 17 -20.85 1.79 6.69
C PHE A 17 -20.05 0.73 7.45
N ALA A 18 -19.06 0.16 6.79
CA ALA A 18 -18.12 -0.74 7.42
C ALA A 18 -17.22 0.11 8.33
N GLN A 19 -17.21 -0.19 9.60
CA GLN A 19 -16.15 0.28 10.50
C GLN A 19 -14.83 -0.36 10.04
N ILE A 20 -13.69 0.34 10.23
CA ILE A 20 -12.39 -0.30 10.05
C ILE A 20 -12.31 -1.42 11.08
N GLN A 21 -12.48 -2.63 10.61
CA GLN A 21 -12.26 -3.81 11.41
C GLN A 21 -10.75 -4.09 11.43
N ASN A 22 -10.15 -4.19 12.61
CA ASN A 22 -8.83 -4.79 12.75
C ASN A 22 -8.92 -6.22 12.23
N SER A 23 -8.37 -6.45 11.06
CA SER A 23 -8.40 -7.75 10.39
C SER A 23 -7.04 -8.41 10.56
N SER A 24 -7.02 -9.70 10.85
CA SER A 24 -5.81 -10.54 10.84
C SER A 24 -5.14 -10.61 9.45
N TYR A 25 -5.82 -10.09 8.43
CA TYR A 25 -5.35 -10.02 7.04
C TYR A 25 -4.76 -8.66 6.63
N ASN A 26 -4.42 -7.79 7.59
CA ASN A 26 -3.87 -6.45 7.32
C ASN A 26 -2.51 -6.50 6.59
N SER A 27 -1.83 -7.62 6.56
CA SER A 27 -0.64 -7.84 5.73
C SER A 27 -0.87 -7.58 4.24
N LEU A 28 -2.10 -7.75 3.74
CA LEU A 28 -2.47 -7.40 2.36
C LEU A 28 -2.34 -5.90 2.05
N ASN A 29 -2.28 -5.04 3.07
CA ASN A 29 -2.10 -3.59 2.95
C ASN A 29 -0.66 -3.14 3.16
N LEU A 30 0.24 -4.04 3.59
CA LEU A 30 1.64 -3.70 3.80
C LEU A 30 2.34 -3.47 2.45
N ASN A 31 3.13 -2.41 2.41
CA ASN A 31 3.93 -2.06 1.24
C ASN A 31 5.39 -2.46 1.44
N ASN A 32 6.01 -2.96 0.38
CA ASN A 32 7.35 -3.53 0.39
C ASN A 32 8.37 -2.73 -0.43
N SER A 33 7.92 -1.83 -1.30
CA SER A 33 8.81 -1.03 -2.13
C SER A 33 9.33 0.20 -1.37
N SER A 34 10.65 0.37 -1.31
CA SER A 34 11.29 1.55 -0.71
C SER A 34 10.81 2.86 -1.34
N ARG A 35 10.53 2.84 -2.64
CA ARG A 35 9.98 4.00 -3.34
C ARG A 35 8.60 4.37 -2.82
N VAL A 36 7.71 3.41 -2.70
CA VAL A 36 6.34 3.62 -2.21
C VAL A 36 6.36 4.06 -0.75
N LEU A 37 7.17 3.39 0.07
CA LEU A 37 7.31 3.71 1.50
C LEU A 37 7.86 5.12 1.73
N SER A 38 8.83 5.57 0.91
CA SER A 38 9.40 6.93 1.01
C SER A 38 8.41 8.03 0.66
N MET A 39 7.34 7.73 -0.05
CA MET A 39 6.32 8.68 -0.51
C MET A 39 5.01 8.59 0.28
N GLY A 40 5.06 8.16 1.55
CA GLY A 40 3.91 8.12 2.45
C GLY A 40 3.27 6.74 2.62
N GLY A 41 3.70 5.73 1.86
CA GLY A 41 3.27 4.34 1.99
C GLY A 41 2.30 3.86 0.92
N ASP A 42 1.60 4.73 0.19
CA ASP A 42 0.78 4.38 -0.96
C ASP A 42 1.07 5.31 -2.14
N VAL A 43 1.30 4.71 -3.32
CA VAL A 43 1.52 5.42 -4.59
C VAL A 43 0.82 4.64 -5.69
N ILE A 44 -0.34 5.11 -6.13
CA ILE A 44 -1.20 4.37 -7.05
C ILE A 44 -1.41 5.05 -8.42
N SER A 45 -0.77 6.20 -8.65
CA SER A 45 -1.01 7.00 -9.86
C SER A 45 0.26 7.40 -10.62
N ILE A 46 1.44 6.95 -10.20
CA ILE A 46 2.68 7.22 -10.92
C ILE A 46 2.86 6.22 -12.06
N VAL A 47 2.93 6.72 -13.28
CA VAL A 47 3.16 5.92 -14.50
C VAL A 47 4.62 6.07 -14.92
N ASP A 48 5.41 5.02 -14.72
CA ASP A 48 6.80 4.90 -15.19
C ASP A 48 7.25 3.42 -15.25
N ASN A 49 8.56 3.17 -15.25
CA ASN A 49 9.13 1.85 -15.46
C ASN A 49 9.41 1.06 -14.18
N ASP A 50 8.79 1.36 -13.05
CA ASP A 50 9.01 0.63 -11.79
C ASP A 50 7.92 -0.44 -11.58
N VAL A 51 8.30 -1.72 -11.70
CA VAL A 51 7.38 -2.84 -11.56
C VAL A 51 6.68 -2.90 -10.19
N SER A 52 7.31 -2.38 -9.14
CA SER A 52 6.73 -2.35 -7.81
C SER A 52 5.42 -1.53 -7.76
N LEU A 53 5.26 -0.55 -8.65
CA LEU A 53 4.03 0.25 -8.75
C LEU A 53 2.84 -0.57 -9.29
N ALA A 54 3.08 -1.58 -10.14
CA ALA A 54 2.02 -2.47 -10.63
C ALA A 54 1.41 -3.32 -9.51
N PHE A 55 2.17 -3.58 -8.43
CA PHE A 55 1.67 -4.27 -7.24
C PHE A 55 0.78 -3.36 -6.38
N GLN A 56 0.98 -2.04 -6.45
CA GLN A 56 0.10 -1.06 -5.82
C GLN A 56 -1.22 -0.94 -6.60
N ALA A 57 -1.13 -0.68 -7.89
CA ALA A 57 -2.30 -0.57 -8.77
C ALA A 57 -2.00 -1.29 -10.11
N PRO A 58 -2.68 -2.41 -10.41
CA PRO A 58 -2.41 -3.22 -11.61
C PRO A 58 -2.46 -2.45 -12.92
N SER A 59 -3.29 -1.40 -13.03
CA SER A 59 -3.38 -0.55 -14.22
C SER A 59 -2.14 0.30 -14.52
N LEU A 60 -1.18 0.39 -13.59
CA LEU A 60 0.10 1.06 -13.81
C LEU A 60 1.09 0.21 -14.62
N LEU A 61 0.81 -1.09 -14.73
CA LEU A 61 1.64 -2.00 -15.54
C LEU A 61 1.68 -1.52 -16.98
N ASN A 62 2.88 -1.33 -17.51
CA ASN A 62 3.10 -0.78 -18.83
C ASN A 62 4.29 -1.45 -19.55
N LYS A 63 4.47 -1.12 -20.83
CA LYS A 63 5.49 -1.75 -21.69
C LYS A 63 6.94 -1.49 -21.25
N GLU A 64 7.20 -0.42 -20.52
CA GLU A 64 8.54 -0.07 -20.02
C GLU A 64 8.99 -1.02 -18.90
N MET A 65 8.04 -1.69 -18.24
CA MET A 65 8.30 -2.69 -17.20
C MET A 65 8.61 -4.08 -17.78
N ASN A 66 8.66 -4.24 -19.11
CA ASN A 66 8.94 -5.54 -19.71
C ASN A 66 10.32 -6.08 -19.30
N ARG A 67 10.35 -7.33 -18.82
CA ARG A 67 11.53 -8.03 -18.26
C ARG A 67 12.15 -7.33 -17.06
N GLN A 68 11.40 -6.49 -16.38
CA GLN A 68 11.86 -5.86 -15.16
C GLN A 68 11.59 -6.74 -13.94
N MET A 69 12.55 -6.75 -13.04
CA MET A 69 12.47 -7.42 -11.75
C MET A 69 12.82 -6.43 -10.64
N SER A 70 12.20 -6.62 -9.48
CA SER A 70 12.57 -5.95 -8.25
C SER A 70 12.68 -6.94 -7.10
N PHE A 71 13.65 -6.69 -6.24
CA PHE A 71 13.82 -7.33 -4.96
C PHE A 71 13.68 -6.26 -3.89
N ASN A 72 12.85 -6.50 -2.88
CA ASN A 72 12.63 -5.54 -1.82
C ASN A 72 12.80 -6.24 -0.46
N PHE A 73 13.35 -5.50 0.48
CA PHE A 73 13.52 -5.90 1.87
C PHE A 73 13.06 -4.76 2.77
N VAL A 74 12.21 -5.06 3.73
CA VAL A 74 11.73 -4.11 4.73
C VAL A 74 12.01 -4.67 6.10
N ASP A 75 12.74 -3.90 6.89
CA ASP A 75 13.01 -4.13 8.28
C ASP A 75 11.98 -3.33 9.11
N TYR A 76 11.00 -4.05 9.64
CA TYR A 76 10.00 -3.52 10.55
C TYR A 76 10.49 -3.57 12.00
N VAL A 77 9.69 -3.03 12.87
CA VAL A 77 9.92 -3.08 14.33
C VAL A 77 9.82 -4.51 14.84
N SER A 78 10.60 -4.84 15.90
CA SER A 78 10.48 -6.12 16.63
C SER A 78 10.75 -7.36 15.79
N ASP A 79 11.86 -7.37 15.05
CA ASP A 79 12.34 -8.51 14.23
C ASP A 79 11.39 -8.96 13.12
N ILE A 80 10.38 -8.14 12.80
CA ILE A 80 9.47 -8.39 11.66
C ILE A 80 10.19 -8.02 10.38
N ASN A 81 10.33 -8.98 9.47
CA ASN A 81 10.97 -8.78 8.18
C ASN A 81 10.03 -9.07 7.03
N PHE A 82 10.06 -8.22 6.01
CA PHE A 82 9.27 -8.39 4.81
C PHE A 82 10.18 -8.43 3.58
N ILE A 83 10.16 -9.54 2.85
CA ILE A 83 10.93 -9.77 1.64
C ILE A 83 9.97 -9.94 0.48
N SER A 84 10.31 -9.35 -0.67
CA SER A 84 9.51 -9.55 -1.88
C SER A 84 10.34 -9.65 -3.15
N PHE A 85 9.84 -10.42 -4.09
CA PHE A 85 10.35 -10.55 -5.43
C PHE A 85 9.23 -10.31 -6.42
N HIS A 86 9.43 -9.39 -7.37
CA HIS A 86 8.46 -9.00 -8.37
C HIS A 86 9.07 -9.09 -9.77
N TYR A 87 8.27 -9.51 -10.73
CA TYR A 87 8.66 -9.63 -12.12
C TYR A 87 7.53 -9.24 -13.06
N ALA A 88 7.83 -8.57 -14.16
CA ALA A 88 6.87 -8.24 -15.21
C ALA A 88 7.37 -8.63 -16.58
N GLN A 89 6.47 -9.13 -17.42
CA GLN A 89 6.76 -9.54 -18.78
C GLN A 89 5.64 -9.19 -19.75
N LYS A 90 6.02 -8.81 -20.95
CA LYS A 90 5.11 -8.65 -22.08
C LYS A 90 4.88 -10.02 -22.72
N ILE A 91 3.61 -10.44 -22.85
CA ILE A 91 3.24 -11.69 -23.54
C ILE A 91 2.81 -11.41 -24.97
N PHE A 92 1.91 -10.44 -25.18
CA PHE A 92 1.42 -10.04 -26.49
C PHE A 92 1.57 -8.52 -26.67
N ASN A 93 1.30 -8.01 -27.88
CA ASN A 93 1.53 -6.60 -28.21
C ASN A 93 0.90 -5.60 -27.24
N ASN A 94 -0.29 -5.92 -26.67
CA ASN A 94 -1.00 -5.05 -25.74
C ASN A 94 -1.28 -5.69 -24.38
N LEU A 95 -0.71 -6.87 -24.09
CA LEU A 95 -0.93 -7.58 -22.84
C LEU A 95 0.38 -7.71 -22.08
N MET A 96 0.41 -7.15 -20.91
CA MET A 96 1.47 -7.30 -19.92
C MET A 96 0.96 -8.15 -18.77
N ILE A 97 1.83 -8.99 -18.23
CA ILE A 97 1.60 -9.69 -16.96
C ILE A 97 2.67 -9.32 -15.94
N PHE A 98 2.35 -9.47 -14.69
CA PHE A 98 3.31 -9.43 -13.59
C PHE A 98 3.00 -10.52 -12.59
N SER A 99 4.03 -11.00 -11.93
CA SER A 99 3.95 -11.98 -10.85
C SER A 99 4.87 -11.60 -9.71
N GLY A 100 4.53 -11.98 -8.49
CA GLY A 100 5.36 -11.70 -7.34
C GLY A 100 5.08 -12.64 -6.19
N LEU A 101 6.08 -12.76 -5.35
CA LEU A 101 6.05 -13.48 -4.09
C LEU A 101 6.48 -12.52 -2.99
N ASP A 102 5.63 -12.35 -1.99
CA ASP A 102 5.89 -11.56 -0.80
C ASP A 102 5.90 -12.50 0.40
N ALA A 103 6.88 -12.37 1.29
CA ALA A 103 7.02 -13.17 2.49
C ALA A 103 7.24 -12.27 3.71
N ILE A 104 6.41 -12.45 4.73
CA ILE A 104 6.50 -11.73 6.00
C ILE A 104 6.84 -12.74 7.07
N ASN A 105 7.93 -12.48 7.79
CA ASN A 105 8.33 -13.22 8.99
C ASN A 105 8.12 -12.28 10.18
N TYR A 106 7.35 -12.72 11.16
CA TYR A 106 7.05 -11.96 12.37
C TYR A 106 8.03 -12.23 13.51
N GLY A 107 9.08 -13.05 13.27
CA GLY A 107 10.05 -13.44 14.29
C GLY A 107 9.55 -14.58 15.17
N GLU A 108 10.16 -14.70 16.34
CA GLU A 108 9.86 -15.72 17.36
C GLU A 108 9.10 -15.09 18.52
N PHE A 109 8.12 -15.82 19.02
CA PHE A 109 7.32 -15.44 20.18
C PHE A 109 7.49 -16.45 21.29
N ILE A 110 7.64 -15.96 22.51
CA ILE A 110 7.69 -16.80 23.71
C ILE A 110 6.29 -16.92 24.26
N GLY A 111 5.73 -18.11 24.25
CA GLY A 111 4.44 -18.39 24.86
C GLY A 111 4.51 -18.28 26.38
N SER A 112 3.41 -17.91 27.03
CA SER A 112 3.29 -17.91 28.48
C SER A 112 2.01 -18.62 28.92
N ASP A 113 2.08 -19.36 30.00
CA ASP A 113 0.89 -19.93 30.61
C ASP A 113 0.10 -18.90 31.45
N ALA A 114 -1.04 -19.29 31.97
CA ALA A 114 -1.89 -18.42 32.80
C ALA A 114 -1.22 -17.92 34.09
N THR A 115 -0.13 -18.54 34.49
CA THR A 115 0.65 -18.18 35.69
C THR A 115 1.88 -17.33 35.37
N GLY A 116 2.11 -17.04 34.06
CA GLY A 116 3.21 -16.20 33.57
C GLY A 116 4.51 -16.96 33.33
N ASN A 117 4.54 -18.28 33.44
CA ASN A 117 5.73 -19.08 33.11
C ASN A 117 5.87 -19.19 31.59
N SER A 118 7.11 -19.06 31.12
CA SER A 118 7.42 -19.28 29.70
C SER A 118 7.12 -20.72 29.30
N THR A 119 6.43 -20.88 28.19
CA THR A 119 6.11 -22.18 27.57
C THR A 119 6.97 -22.42 26.32
N SER A 120 6.35 -22.82 25.20
CA SER A 120 7.05 -23.06 23.95
C SER A 120 7.33 -21.79 23.18
N VAL A 121 8.39 -21.79 22.37
CA VAL A 121 8.61 -20.75 21.34
C VAL A 121 7.79 -21.11 20.10
N PHE A 122 7.12 -20.12 19.51
CA PHE A 122 6.38 -20.29 18.27
C PHE A 122 6.72 -19.19 17.27
N THR A 123 6.45 -19.44 16.00
CA THR A 123 6.70 -18.51 14.90
C THR A 123 5.40 -18.13 14.20
N ALA A 124 5.41 -16.99 13.55
CA ALA A 124 4.34 -16.54 12.68
C ALA A 124 4.92 -16.11 11.34
N ASN A 125 4.28 -16.51 10.24
CA ASN A 125 4.70 -16.12 8.90
C ASN A 125 3.50 -16.01 7.96
N GLN A 126 3.67 -15.20 6.91
CA GLN A 126 2.68 -15.02 5.87
C GLN A 126 3.36 -14.96 4.51
N GLN A 127 2.71 -15.54 3.49
CA GLN A 127 3.19 -15.54 2.11
C GLN A 127 2.05 -15.10 1.21
N ILE A 128 2.33 -14.16 0.30
CA ILE A 128 1.36 -13.67 -0.66
C ILE A 128 1.92 -13.94 -2.06
N PHE A 129 1.24 -14.78 -2.80
CA PHE A 129 1.50 -14.96 -4.22
C PHE A 129 0.55 -14.06 -5.02
N THR A 130 1.11 -13.23 -5.90
CA THR A 130 0.36 -12.29 -6.74
C THR A 130 0.59 -12.59 -8.20
N LEU A 131 -0.50 -12.66 -8.98
CA LEU A 131 -0.48 -12.72 -10.43
C LEU A 131 -1.43 -11.65 -10.98
N GLY A 132 -0.95 -10.82 -11.90
CA GLY A 132 -1.76 -9.73 -12.42
C GLY A 132 -1.47 -9.41 -13.88
N THR A 133 -2.37 -8.61 -14.44
CA THR A 133 -2.31 -8.18 -15.84
C THR A 133 -2.90 -6.79 -16.01
N ALA A 134 -2.47 -6.10 -17.06
CA ALA A 134 -3.07 -4.86 -17.51
C ALA A 134 -3.22 -4.82 -19.03
N LYS A 135 -4.28 -4.14 -19.44
CA LYS A 135 -4.59 -3.91 -20.86
C LYS A 135 -4.81 -2.42 -21.11
N GLN A 136 -4.08 -1.87 -22.03
CA GLN A 136 -4.32 -0.52 -22.51
C GLN A 136 -5.57 -0.52 -23.39
N LEU A 137 -6.61 0.22 -22.97
CA LEU A 137 -7.88 0.34 -23.69
C LEU A 137 -7.82 1.44 -24.76
N SER A 138 -7.13 2.54 -24.46
CA SER A 138 -6.86 3.64 -25.36
C SER A 138 -5.53 4.30 -25.03
N ASP A 139 -5.10 5.31 -25.78
CA ASP A 139 -3.85 6.04 -25.52
C ASP A 139 -3.77 6.67 -24.14
N LYS A 140 -4.93 6.91 -23.51
CA LYS A 140 -5.04 7.58 -22.21
C LYS A 140 -5.56 6.67 -21.09
N PHE A 141 -6.17 5.51 -21.41
CA PHE A 141 -6.80 4.66 -20.41
C PHE A 141 -6.21 3.26 -20.38
N THR A 142 -5.85 2.81 -19.18
CA THR A 142 -5.39 1.44 -18.90
C THR A 142 -6.24 0.85 -17.77
N ILE A 143 -6.67 -0.39 -17.92
CA ILE A 143 -7.31 -1.18 -16.87
C ILE A 143 -6.40 -2.33 -16.47
N GLY A 144 -6.36 -2.65 -15.20
CA GLY A 144 -5.57 -3.76 -14.68
C GLY A 144 -6.27 -4.49 -13.54
N THR A 145 -5.91 -5.75 -13.39
CA THR A 145 -6.39 -6.60 -12.29
C THR A 145 -5.28 -7.53 -11.83
N ASN A 146 -5.36 -7.95 -10.58
CA ASN A 146 -4.55 -9.04 -10.05
C ASN A 146 -5.37 -9.95 -9.16
N ILE A 147 -4.82 -11.13 -8.91
CA ILE A 147 -5.30 -12.10 -7.93
C ILE A 147 -4.14 -12.30 -6.95
N LYS A 148 -4.46 -12.30 -5.66
CA LYS A 148 -3.53 -12.54 -4.55
C LYS A 148 -3.99 -13.75 -3.75
N LEU A 149 -3.12 -14.70 -3.55
CA LEU A 149 -3.31 -15.83 -2.67
C LEU A 149 -2.46 -15.61 -1.42
N LEU A 150 -3.10 -15.37 -0.29
CA LEU A 150 -2.45 -15.21 1.00
C LEU A 150 -2.53 -16.53 1.76
N ASN A 151 -1.38 -17.12 2.05
CA ASN A 151 -1.19 -18.23 2.97
C ASN A 151 -0.60 -17.68 4.27
N SER A 152 -1.23 -17.96 5.39
CA SER A 152 -0.81 -17.46 6.69
C SER A 152 -0.78 -18.57 7.73
N GLN A 153 0.30 -18.59 8.48
CA GLN A 153 0.49 -19.46 9.63
C GLN A 153 0.84 -18.60 10.84
N LEU A 154 0.00 -18.67 11.87
CA LEU A 154 0.16 -18.00 13.15
C LEU A 154 0.18 -19.08 14.24
N GLU A 155 1.35 -19.45 14.73
CA GLU A 155 1.51 -20.61 15.64
C GLU A 155 0.95 -21.90 14.99
N SER A 156 -0.10 -22.47 15.57
CA SER A 156 -0.82 -23.66 15.09
C SER A 156 -1.97 -23.34 14.14
N TYR A 157 -2.33 -22.06 14.01
CA TYR A 157 -3.47 -21.61 13.18
C TYR A 157 -3.04 -21.36 11.75
N HIS A 158 -3.83 -21.89 10.79
CA HIS A 158 -3.59 -21.71 9.36
C HIS A 158 -4.78 -21.04 8.71
N SER A 159 -4.51 -20.08 7.84
CA SER A 159 -5.50 -19.42 7.02
C SER A 159 -5.05 -19.35 5.57
N LEU A 160 -6.01 -19.46 4.66
CA LEU A 160 -5.83 -19.29 3.21
C LEU A 160 -6.87 -18.31 2.72
N SER A 161 -6.44 -17.23 2.07
CA SER A 161 -7.34 -16.18 1.59
C SER A 161 -7.08 -15.86 0.13
N LEU A 162 -8.16 -15.57 -0.60
CA LEU A 162 -8.11 -15.13 -1.98
C LEU A 162 -8.64 -13.71 -2.08
N SER A 163 -7.84 -12.82 -2.65
CA SER A 163 -8.23 -11.44 -2.91
C SER A 163 -7.84 -10.99 -4.31
N SER A 164 -8.42 -9.90 -4.75
CA SER A 164 -8.19 -9.30 -6.06
C SER A 164 -8.16 -7.78 -5.92
N ASN A 165 -7.32 -7.14 -6.71
CA ASN A 165 -7.37 -5.70 -6.92
C ASN A 165 -7.81 -5.43 -8.36
N VAL A 166 -8.63 -4.40 -8.55
CA VAL A 166 -9.00 -3.88 -9.88
C VAL A 166 -8.73 -2.39 -9.89
N SER A 167 -8.05 -1.92 -10.92
CA SER A 167 -7.74 -0.49 -11.05
C SER A 167 -7.91 -0.01 -12.47
N THR A 168 -8.15 1.28 -12.61
CA THR A 168 -8.14 1.98 -13.90
C THR A 168 -7.32 3.25 -13.77
N THR A 169 -6.46 3.50 -14.74
CA THR A 169 -5.59 4.68 -14.79
C THR A 169 -5.87 5.48 -16.06
N TYR A 170 -6.15 6.76 -15.87
CA TYR A 170 -6.09 7.77 -16.90
C TYR A 170 -4.70 8.42 -16.88
N PHE A 171 -4.03 8.47 -18.02
CA PHE A 171 -2.73 9.12 -18.15
C PHE A 171 -2.70 10.04 -19.36
N ASN A 172 -2.50 11.34 -19.12
CA ASN A 172 -2.28 12.34 -20.17
C ASN A 172 -0.78 12.65 -20.25
N LYS A 173 -0.15 12.18 -21.34
CA LYS A 173 1.30 12.37 -21.58
C LYS A 173 1.68 13.83 -21.81
N GLU A 174 0.81 14.65 -22.42
CA GLU A 174 1.08 16.06 -22.69
C GLU A 174 1.29 16.88 -21.42
N ASN A 175 0.44 16.63 -20.43
CA ASN A 175 0.47 17.34 -19.15
C ASN A 175 1.18 16.57 -18.05
N ASN A 176 1.68 15.35 -18.34
CA ASN A 176 2.25 14.42 -17.36
C ASN A 176 1.34 14.22 -16.13
N LEU A 177 0.03 14.17 -16.36
CA LEU A 177 -0.99 14.00 -15.33
C LEU A 177 -1.54 12.59 -15.38
N ALA A 178 -1.54 11.91 -14.24
CA ALA A 178 -2.19 10.61 -14.09
C ALA A 178 -3.22 10.64 -12.96
N ALA A 179 -4.34 9.94 -13.18
CA ALA A 179 -5.38 9.70 -12.18
C ALA A 179 -5.72 8.21 -12.17
N THR A 180 -5.80 7.61 -10.99
CA THR A 180 -6.06 6.17 -10.83
C THR A 180 -7.15 5.95 -9.79
N LEU A 181 -8.13 5.14 -10.14
CA LEU A 181 -9.12 4.58 -9.22
C LEU A 181 -8.77 3.12 -8.97
N LEU A 182 -8.71 2.73 -7.70
CA LEU A 182 -8.34 1.39 -7.25
C LEU A 182 -9.38 0.84 -6.28
N PHE A 183 -9.84 -0.37 -6.57
CA PHE A 183 -10.58 -1.25 -5.65
C PHE A 183 -9.60 -2.32 -5.17
N LYS A 184 -9.24 -2.28 -3.89
CA LYS A 184 -8.16 -3.08 -3.28
C LYS A 184 -8.74 -4.17 -2.39
N ASN A 185 -8.14 -5.36 -2.43
CA ASN A 185 -8.42 -6.50 -1.56
C ASN A 185 -9.89 -6.98 -1.59
N MET A 186 -10.51 -6.99 -2.78
CA MET A 186 -11.82 -7.60 -2.98
C MET A 186 -11.70 -9.12 -2.86
N GLY A 187 -12.34 -9.73 -1.88
CA GLY A 187 -12.26 -11.18 -1.69
C GLY A 187 -12.72 -11.64 -0.33
N LYS A 188 -12.38 -12.89 -0.01
CA LYS A 188 -12.71 -13.51 1.27
C LYS A 188 -11.72 -14.61 1.63
N PRO A 189 -11.62 -15.00 2.90
CA PRO A 189 -10.91 -16.21 3.31
C PRO A 189 -11.58 -17.45 2.72
N ILE A 190 -10.76 -18.36 2.17
CA ILE A 190 -11.15 -19.71 1.78
C ILE A 190 -11.14 -20.61 3.02
N LYS A 191 -10.12 -20.44 3.87
CA LYS A 191 -9.98 -21.09 5.16
C LYS A 191 -9.60 -20.02 6.19
N SER A 192 -10.45 -19.83 7.19
CA SER A 192 -10.20 -18.88 8.30
C SER A 192 -9.36 -19.53 9.39
N TYR A 193 -8.70 -18.73 10.24
CA TYR A 193 -7.92 -19.23 11.39
C TYR A 193 -8.79 -19.97 12.40
N THR A 194 -10.02 -19.50 12.60
CA THR A 194 -10.99 -20.05 13.53
C THR A 194 -12.31 -20.32 12.82
N SER A 195 -13.31 -20.79 13.55
CA SER A 195 -14.68 -20.98 13.03
C SER A 195 -15.36 -19.66 12.63
N THR A 196 -14.88 -18.52 13.17
CA THR A 196 -15.40 -17.19 12.81
C THR A 196 -14.59 -16.63 11.64
N SER A 197 -15.27 -16.28 10.55
CA SER A 197 -14.64 -15.68 9.38
C SER A 197 -14.53 -14.16 9.55
N GLU A 198 -13.31 -13.65 9.40
CA GLU A 198 -13.05 -12.20 9.32
C GLU A 198 -13.09 -11.76 7.85
N ASN A 199 -13.49 -10.52 7.62
CA ASN A 199 -13.44 -9.94 6.28
C ASN A 199 -12.02 -9.51 5.92
N LEU A 200 -11.69 -9.57 4.62
CA LEU A 200 -10.46 -8.98 4.12
C LEU A 200 -10.55 -7.44 4.18
N PRO A 201 -9.41 -6.73 4.29
CA PRO A 201 -9.37 -5.28 4.40
C PRO A 201 -9.66 -4.62 3.04
N PHE A 202 -10.93 -4.64 2.62
CA PHE A 202 -11.38 -3.98 1.40
C PHE A 202 -11.23 -2.47 1.47
N GLU A 203 -10.72 -1.88 0.39
CA GLU A 203 -10.44 -0.46 0.35
C GLU A 203 -10.67 0.13 -1.04
N ILE A 204 -11.19 1.37 -1.09
CA ILE A 204 -11.29 2.17 -2.31
C ILE A 204 -10.30 3.33 -2.20
N GLN A 205 -9.45 3.49 -3.22
CA GLN A 205 -8.46 4.55 -3.29
C GLN A 205 -8.59 5.35 -4.59
N LEU A 206 -8.34 6.67 -4.50
CA LEU A 206 -8.19 7.56 -5.65
C LEU A 206 -6.81 8.22 -5.58
N GLY A 207 -6.01 8.06 -6.64
CA GLY A 207 -4.69 8.65 -6.75
C GLY A 207 -4.62 9.69 -7.85
N LEU A 208 -3.87 10.76 -7.59
CA LEU A 208 -3.51 11.78 -8.58
C LEU A 208 -2.01 11.99 -8.54
N SER A 209 -1.35 12.09 -9.70
CA SER A 209 0.05 12.49 -9.78
C SER A 209 0.31 13.39 -10.97
N LYS A 210 1.27 14.29 -10.80
CA LYS A 210 1.71 15.17 -11.89
C LYS A 210 3.21 15.42 -11.81
N SER A 211 3.89 15.27 -12.95
CA SER A 211 5.28 15.73 -13.10
C SER A 211 5.28 17.13 -13.70
N LEU A 212 6.07 18.02 -13.11
CA LEU A 212 6.21 19.40 -13.59
C LEU A 212 7.08 19.40 -14.85
N GLN A 213 6.68 20.19 -15.87
CA GLN A 213 7.37 20.21 -17.17
C GLN A 213 8.76 20.86 -17.10
N HIS A 214 8.91 21.88 -16.27
CA HIS A 214 10.13 22.69 -16.18
C HIS A 214 10.98 22.39 -14.94
N LEU A 215 10.48 21.57 -14.02
CA LEU A 215 11.18 21.19 -12.81
C LEU A 215 11.27 19.66 -12.73
N PRO A 216 12.39 19.11 -12.28
CA PRO A 216 12.54 17.65 -12.12
C PRO A 216 11.80 17.17 -10.86
N PHE A 217 10.56 17.62 -10.69
CA PHE A 217 9.74 17.34 -9.53
C PHE A 217 8.38 16.71 -9.94
N ARG A 218 8.00 15.67 -9.22
CA ARG A 218 6.72 14.97 -9.32
C ARG A 218 6.06 14.98 -7.95
N TYR A 219 4.77 15.27 -7.90
CA TYR A 219 3.97 15.09 -6.69
C TYR A 219 2.89 14.03 -6.91
N SER A 220 2.49 13.40 -5.83
CA SER A 220 1.37 12.47 -5.77
C SER A 220 0.48 12.78 -4.58
N LEU A 221 -0.80 12.61 -4.79
CA LEU A 221 -1.87 12.69 -3.79
C LEU A 221 -2.64 11.38 -3.86
N VAL A 222 -2.82 10.71 -2.73
CA VAL A 222 -3.68 9.53 -2.62
C VAL A 222 -4.74 9.82 -1.57
N LEU A 223 -5.99 9.58 -1.96
CA LEU A 223 -7.13 9.52 -1.06
C LEU A 223 -7.45 8.05 -0.85
N HIS A 224 -7.33 7.60 0.39
CA HIS A 224 -7.48 6.19 0.75
C HIS A 224 -8.67 5.95 1.70
N HIS A 225 -9.11 4.69 1.84
CA HIS A 225 -10.26 4.29 2.66
C HIS A 225 -11.56 5.04 2.31
N LEU A 226 -11.79 5.34 1.01
CA LEU A 226 -12.98 6.10 0.57
C LEU A 226 -14.31 5.37 0.80
N ASN A 227 -14.25 4.08 1.13
CA ASN A 227 -15.41 3.25 1.51
C ASN A 227 -15.82 3.41 2.97
N VAL A 228 -15.03 4.10 3.81
CA VAL A 228 -15.28 4.29 5.24
C VAL A 228 -15.15 5.77 5.56
N TYR A 229 -16.15 6.38 6.19
CA TYR A 229 -16.11 7.80 6.53
C TYR A 229 -15.22 8.13 7.72
N ASP A 230 -15.24 7.29 8.74
CA ASP A 230 -14.48 7.50 9.98
C ASP A 230 -13.43 6.42 10.14
N ILE A 231 -12.19 6.81 9.91
CA ILE A 231 -11.01 5.95 10.06
C ILE A 231 -10.21 6.30 11.32
N SER A 232 -10.82 7.01 12.26
CA SER A 232 -10.19 7.29 13.54
C SER A 232 -10.09 6.01 14.37
N ASN A 233 -8.97 5.85 15.06
CA ASN A 233 -8.78 4.74 15.98
C ASN A 233 -9.28 5.17 17.36
N ASP A 234 -10.24 4.43 17.91
CA ASP A 234 -10.84 4.75 19.22
C ASP A 234 -9.83 4.80 20.38
N TYR A 235 -8.70 4.08 20.24
CA TYR A 235 -7.63 4.09 21.24
C TYR A 235 -6.87 5.43 21.34
N ASN A 236 -6.94 6.28 20.31
CA ASN A 236 -6.27 7.59 20.27
C ASN A 236 -7.21 8.77 20.56
N LEU A 237 -8.44 8.49 20.96
CA LEU A 237 -9.30 9.52 21.48
C LEU A 237 -8.63 10.11 22.73
N ASN A 238 -8.38 11.43 22.74
CA ASN A 238 -7.90 12.15 23.89
C ASN A 238 -8.95 12.02 25.00
N THR A 239 -8.88 10.94 25.74
CA THR A 239 -9.67 10.74 26.95
C THR A 239 -9.12 11.66 28.02
N ILE A 240 -9.85 12.70 28.35
CA ILE A 240 -9.54 13.55 29.48
C ILE A 240 -10.37 12.98 30.67
N TYR A 241 -9.66 12.54 31.69
CA TYR A 241 -10.32 12.21 32.96
C TYR A 241 -10.58 13.52 33.71
N ASP A 242 -11.83 13.92 33.77
CA ASP A 242 -12.23 15.09 34.58
C ASP A 242 -12.31 14.68 36.05
N LEU A 243 -11.32 15.09 36.80
CA LEU A 243 -11.23 14.82 38.24
C LEU A 243 -12.38 15.46 39.03
N THR A 244 -13.06 16.49 38.50
CA THR A 244 -14.13 17.22 39.17
C THR A 244 -15.45 16.47 39.06
N THR A 245 -15.72 15.86 37.91
CA THR A 245 -16.97 15.14 37.63
C THR A 245 -16.81 13.63 37.70
N ASN A 246 -15.60 13.13 37.93
CA ASN A 246 -15.23 11.70 37.90
C ASN A 246 -15.70 10.98 36.62
N THR A 247 -15.72 11.70 35.50
CA THR A 247 -16.17 11.20 34.21
C THR A 247 -15.05 11.20 33.18
N ILE A 248 -15.13 10.24 32.25
CA ILE A 248 -14.23 10.19 31.10
C ILE A 248 -14.83 11.05 29.97
N ILE A 249 -14.20 12.17 29.63
CA ILE A 249 -14.58 13.00 28.50
C ILE A 249 -13.83 12.52 27.26
N ILE A 250 -14.56 11.93 26.31
CA ILE A 250 -14.02 11.55 25.01
C ILE A 250 -14.11 12.76 24.09
N LYS A 251 -12.98 13.37 23.77
CA LYS A 251 -12.92 14.50 22.81
C LYS A 251 -13.04 13.97 21.38
N LYS A 252 -14.23 14.13 20.79
CA LYS A 252 -14.47 13.74 19.39
C LYS A 252 -13.59 14.56 18.43
N GLU A 253 -13.04 13.90 17.44
CA GLU A 253 -12.28 14.58 16.38
C GLU A 253 -13.18 15.48 15.53
N THR A 254 -12.59 16.59 15.06
CA THR A 254 -13.29 17.49 14.12
C THR A 254 -13.43 16.83 12.73
N VAL A 255 -14.47 17.21 11.98
CA VAL A 255 -14.70 16.71 10.61
C VAL A 255 -13.46 16.93 9.73
N ALA A 256 -12.81 18.08 9.84
CA ALA A 256 -11.59 18.38 9.07
C ALA A 256 -10.46 17.39 9.35
N LYS A 257 -10.26 16.99 10.61
CA LYS A 257 -9.26 15.97 10.97
C LYS A 257 -9.61 14.61 10.39
N LYS A 258 -10.88 14.19 10.48
CA LYS A 258 -11.35 12.93 9.88
C LYS A 258 -11.08 12.90 8.38
N MET A 259 -11.40 13.98 7.66
CA MET A 259 -11.13 14.09 6.23
C MET A 259 -9.63 14.07 5.90
N LEU A 260 -8.79 14.75 6.68
CA LEU A 260 -7.33 14.75 6.48
C LEU A 260 -6.72 13.35 6.67
N ARG A 261 -7.28 12.50 7.53
CA ARG A 261 -6.79 11.12 7.70
C ARG A 261 -6.81 10.32 6.40
N HIS A 262 -7.70 10.63 5.48
CA HIS A 262 -7.78 9.97 4.17
C HIS A 262 -6.70 10.43 3.18
N VAL A 263 -5.80 11.34 3.55
CA VAL A 263 -4.86 11.97 2.63
C VAL A 263 -3.45 11.44 2.84
N ILE A 264 -2.80 11.04 1.74
CA ILE A 264 -1.37 10.76 1.67
C ILE A 264 -0.77 11.67 0.61
N LEU A 265 0.31 12.37 0.96
CA LEU A 265 1.07 13.22 0.07
C LEU A 265 2.44 12.63 -0.19
N GLY A 266 2.88 12.66 -1.45
CA GLY A 266 4.19 12.21 -1.85
C GLY A 266 4.85 13.20 -2.81
N GLY A 267 6.17 13.31 -2.73
CA GLY A 267 6.99 14.10 -3.63
C GLY A 267 8.25 13.36 -4.04
N GLU A 268 8.59 13.44 -5.32
CA GLU A 268 9.82 12.86 -5.89
C GLU A 268 10.56 13.95 -6.68
N LEU A 269 11.81 14.22 -6.31
CA LEU A 269 12.72 15.13 -6.98
C LEU A 269 13.84 14.32 -7.67
N ASN A 270 14.09 14.61 -8.94
CA ASN A 270 15.15 13.97 -9.72
C ASN A 270 16.15 15.03 -10.27
N PRO A 271 17.07 15.52 -9.43
CA PRO A 271 17.93 16.65 -9.78
C PRO A 271 18.95 16.32 -10.90
N PHE A 272 19.34 15.07 -11.04
CA PHE A 272 20.37 14.62 -11.99
C PHE A 272 19.85 13.64 -13.05
N ARG A 273 18.69 13.93 -13.64
CA ARG A 273 18.10 13.19 -14.77
C ARG A 273 18.30 11.66 -14.69
N LYS A 274 17.54 11.00 -13.80
CA LYS A 274 17.50 9.52 -13.61
C LYS A 274 18.66 8.92 -12.81
N SER A 275 19.67 9.66 -12.37
CA SER A 275 20.76 9.09 -11.58
C SER A 275 20.50 9.15 -10.07
N LEU A 276 19.85 10.22 -9.61
CA LEU A 276 19.52 10.43 -8.19
C LEU A 276 18.05 10.80 -8.04
N TYR A 277 17.36 10.13 -7.13
CA TYR A 277 15.99 10.42 -6.73
C TYR A 277 15.97 10.76 -5.24
N LEU A 278 15.38 11.88 -4.89
CA LEU A 278 15.07 12.27 -3.51
C LEU A 278 13.55 12.24 -3.35
N ARG A 279 13.08 11.61 -2.29
CA ARG A 279 11.66 11.40 -2.06
C ARG A 279 11.29 11.79 -0.64
N ALA A 280 10.09 12.33 -0.50
CA ALA A 280 9.47 12.60 0.79
C ALA A 280 7.97 12.34 0.71
N GLY A 281 7.39 11.92 1.82
CA GLY A 281 5.97 11.64 1.92
C GLY A 281 5.42 11.94 3.30
N PHE A 282 4.12 12.17 3.34
CA PHE A 282 3.39 12.40 4.57
C PHE A 282 2.06 11.68 4.54
N ASN A 283 1.80 10.86 5.54
CA ASN A 283 0.56 10.12 5.75
C ASN A 283 -0.16 10.68 6.98
N PHE A 284 -1.29 11.36 6.75
CA PHE A 284 -2.04 12.02 7.81
C PHE A 284 -2.69 11.03 8.77
N GLN A 285 -3.19 9.88 8.29
CA GLN A 285 -3.72 8.84 9.16
C GLN A 285 -2.64 8.34 10.12
N ARG A 286 -1.49 7.93 9.58
CA ARG A 286 -0.36 7.44 10.38
C ARG A 286 0.12 8.49 11.39
N ARG A 287 0.09 9.77 11.00
CA ARG A 287 0.39 10.90 11.91
C ARG A 287 -0.55 10.94 13.10
N GLU A 288 -1.86 10.86 12.85
CA GLU A 288 -2.85 10.95 13.91
C GLU A 288 -2.92 9.69 14.78
N ASP A 289 -2.69 8.49 14.20
CA ASP A 289 -2.74 7.22 14.91
C ASP A 289 -1.52 6.97 15.81
N LEU A 290 -0.34 7.47 15.42
CA LEU A 290 0.93 7.10 16.05
C LEU A 290 1.64 8.26 16.75
N LYS A 291 1.06 9.46 16.77
CA LYS A 291 1.63 10.59 17.53
C LYS A 291 1.42 10.38 19.02
N LEU A 292 2.44 10.73 19.81
CA LEU A 292 2.32 10.87 21.24
C LEU A 292 1.88 12.30 21.58
N SER A 293 0.95 12.45 22.53
CA SER A 293 0.52 13.77 23.01
C SER A 293 1.59 14.51 23.83
N SER A 294 2.58 13.79 24.34
CA SER A 294 3.60 14.30 25.26
C SER A 294 4.94 14.63 24.65
N SER A 295 5.19 14.23 23.38
CA SER A 295 6.51 14.45 22.76
C SER A 295 6.41 14.78 21.26
N PHE A 296 7.43 15.50 20.76
CA PHE A 296 7.59 15.71 19.33
C PHE A 296 7.88 14.38 18.64
N SER A 297 7.03 14.01 17.68
CA SER A 297 7.16 12.80 16.89
C SER A 297 7.11 13.12 15.40
N MET A 298 7.98 12.48 14.63
CA MET A 298 7.98 12.52 13.15
C MET A 298 7.02 11.48 12.54
N SER A 299 6.15 10.82 13.34
CA SER A 299 5.20 9.83 12.83
C SER A 299 4.40 10.37 11.65
N GLY A 300 4.17 9.53 10.66
CA GLY A 300 3.53 9.91 9.40
C GLY A 300 4.48 10.49 8.35
N PHE A 301 5.67 10.96 8.72
CA PHE A 301 6.67 11.43 7.77
C PHE A 301 7.55 10.26 7.27
N SER A 302 7.83 10.27 5.98
CA SER A 302 8.74 9.32 5.32
C SER A 302 9.65 10.05 4.35
N TRP A 303 10.85 9.52 4.14
CA TRP A 303 11.78 10.01 3.15
C TRP A 303 12.60 8.86 2.56
N GLY A 304 13.22 9.09 1.44
CA GLY A 304 14.07 8.11 0.80
C GLY A 304 14.90 8.68 -0.32
N MET A 305 15.85 7.86 -0.76
CA MET A 305 16.72 8.17 -1.88
C MET A 305 16.83 6.97 -2.81
N GLY A 306 17.05 7.24 -4.08
CA GLY A 306 17.29 6.23 -5.10
C GLY A 306 18.47 6.59 -5.97
N PHE A 307 19.31 5.62 -6.27
CA PHE A 307 20.45 5.77 -7.15
C PHE A 307 20.33 4.79 -8.30
N SER A 308 20.44 5.29 -9.53
CA SER A 308 20.54 4.45 -10.73
C SER A 308 21.98 4.42 -11.21
N VAL A 309 22.59 3.24 -11.13
CA VAL A 309 23.97 3.00 -11.58
C VAL A 309 23.94 1.97 -12.70
N LYS A 310 24.25 2.43 -13.92
CA LYS A 310 24.24 1.57 -15.15
C LYS A 310 22.90 0.84 -15.34
N LYS A 311 22.87 -0.44 -14.95
CA LYS A 311 21.75 -1.38 -15.19
C LYS A 311 20.89 -1.63 -13.95
N ILE A 312 21.27 -1.08 -12.80
CA ILE A 312 20.68 -1.36 -11.51
C ILE A 312 20.24 -0.05 -10.86
N GLN A 313 19.05 -0.07 -10.27
CA GLN A 313 18.56 1.00 -9.41
C GLN A 313 18.46 0.49 -7.97
N ILE A 314 19.07 1.21 -7.05
CA ILE A 314 19.03 0.92 -5.61
C ILE A 314 18.23 2.02 -4.95
N ASN A 315 17.25 1.67 -4.15
CA ASN A 315 16.48 2.62 -3.37
C ASN A 315 16.56 2.28 -1.89
N TYR A 316 16.60 3.31 -1.08
CA TYR A 316 16.49 3.25 0.38
C TYR A 316 15.37 4.16 0.84
N SER A 317 14.65 3.73 1.86
CA SER A 317 13.66 4.59 2.52
C SER A 317 13.66 4.39 4.03
N ARG A 318 13.22 5.45 4.69
CA ARG A 318 13.01 5.49 6.13
C ARG A 318 11.68 6.14 6.44
N SER A 319 10.83 5.44 7.19
CA SER A 319 9.50 5.91 7.58
C SER A 319 9.39 5.91 9.10
N ALA A 320 9.01 7.02 9.68
CA ALA A 320 8.77 7.11 11.11
C ALA A 320 7.37 6.53 11.41
N LEU A 321 7.33 5.36 12.04
CA LEU A 321 6.08 4.75 12.52
C LEU A 321 5.70 5.31 13.87
N HIS A 322 6.63 5.42 14.81
CA HIS A 322 6.42 5.92 16.16
C HIS A 322 7.63 6.77 16.59
N SER A 323 7.57 7.45 17.72
CA SER A 323 8.72 8.23 18.24
C SER A 323 9.99 7.39 18.45
N SER A 324 9.82 6.11 18.80
CA SER A 324 10.91 5.15 19.03
C SER A 324 11.05 4.09 17.95
N SER A 325 10.18 4.07 16.95
CA SER A 325 10.11 2.99 15.97
C SER A 325 10.19 3.51 14.55
N VAL A 326 11.16 3.01 13.82
CA VAL A 326 11.45 3.41 12.45
C VAL A 326 11.48 2.17 11.57
N LEU A 327 10.87 2.27 10.40
CA LEU A 327 10.90 1.28 9.36
C LEU A 327 11.99 1.67 8.35
N ASN A 328 12.90 0.75 8.06
CA ASN A 328 13.89 0.89 7.00
C ASN A 328 13.56 -0.05 5.85
N SER A 329 13.79 0.39 4.64
CA SER A 329 13.51 -0.44 3.47
C SER A 329 14.56 -0.24 2.39
N PHE A 330 14.88 -1.34 1.72
CA PHE A 330 15.81 -1.41 0.59
C PHE A 330 15.10 -2.05 -0.61
N SER A 331 15.31 -1.47 -1.79
CA SER A 331 14.83 -2.06 -3.05
C SER A 331 15.93 -2.05 -4.09
N LEU A 332 16.05 -3.17 -4.81
CA LEU A 332 16.93 -3.33 -5.95
C LEU A 332 16.06 -3.61 -7.17
N ILE A 333 16.19 -2.77 -8.20
CA ILE A 333 15.40 -2.87 -9.44
C ILE A 333 16.38 -3.02 -10.61
N THR A 334 16.09 -3.96 -11.48
CA THR A 334 16.85 -4.16 -12.71
C THR A 334 15.97 -4.65 -13.85
N ASN A 335 16.47 -4.52 -15.07
CA ASN A 335 15.80 -5.05 -16.26
C ASN A 335 16.71 -6.12 -16.91
N LEU A 336 16.18 -7.33 -17.09
CA LEU A 336 16.92 -8.47 -17.64
C LEU A 336 17.42 -8.21 -19.07
N SER A 337 16.69 -7.42 -19.86
CA SER A 337 17.13 -7.02 -21.20
C SER A 337 18.48 -6.31 -21.21
N ASN A 338 18.86 -5.67 -20.09
CA ASN A 338 20.17 -5.03 -19.95
C ASN A 338 21.34 -6.02 -19.91
N PHE A 339 21.06 -7.30 -19.63
CA PHE A 339 22.06 -8.38 -19.53
C PHE A 339 22.04 -9.33 -20.71
N GLY A 340 21.20 -9.05 -21.74
CA GLY A 340 21.08 -9.88 -22.93
C GLY A 340 20.15 -11.09 -22.75
N LEU A 341 19.39 -11.09 -21.65
CA LEU A 341 18.41 -12.14 -21.32
C LEU A 341 17.00 -11.72 -21.73
#